data_be1e436da4adb68cde1f164b2c70f274
#
_entry.id   be1e436da4adb68cde1f164b2c70f274
#
_cell.length_a   1.000
_cell.length_b   1.000
_cell.length_c   1.000
_cell.angle_alpha   90.00
_cell.angle_beta   90.00
_cell.angle_gamma   90.00
#
_symmetry.space_group_name_H-M   'P 1'
#
loop_
_entity.id
_entity.type
_entity.pdbx_description
1 polymer ?
#
loop_
_entity_poly.entity_id
_entity_poly.type
_entity_poly.pdbx_seq_one_letter_code
_entity_poly.pdbx_strand_id
1 'polypeptide(L)'
;MYDHLTFQQPVTMRKVLAALQHRPGWVSGGSNAVKKLSQATLSKYFGMVRCIDDNVGKILRFLEHNKLVENTILVFTSDHGDMMCEHCRMNKGLPYKTSVGIPFVLRYPAKVPAGKVIDTAYTTVDFFPTLMGLMGISEGLPKMHGLNASIAYTNKKKEIAKDRIVYVRQSNGSWVAAFDRRYKLVI
;
A
#
# COMPACT_ATOMS: atom_id res chain seq x y z
N MET A 1 24.49 5.91 -2.37
CA MET A 1 23.84 7.06 -1.71
C MET A 1 23.51 6.79 -0.24
N TYR A 2 23.05 5.60 0.12
CA TYR A 2 22.69 5.22 1.50
C TYR A 2 23.65 4.22 2.15
N ASP A 3 24.83 3.99 1.58
CA ASP A 3 25.79 2.98 2.04
C ASP A 3 26.41 3.31 3.41
N HIS A 4 26.35 4.59 3.81
CA HIS A 4 26.78 5.07 5.12
C HIS A 4 25.72 4.92 6.23
N LEU A 5 24.49 4.57 5.86
CA LEU A 5 23.39 4.39 6.82
C LEU A 5 23.32 2.95 7.33
N THR A 6 23.03 2.80 8.60
CA THR A 6 22.74 1.51 9.23
C THR A 6 21.24 1.37 9.39
N PHE A 7 20.65 0.40 8.70
CA PHE A 7 19.22 0.11 8.78
C PHE A 7 18.95 -0.95 9.83
N GLN A 8 17.92 -0.72 10.63
CA GLN A 8 17.51 -1.69 11.65
C GLN A 8 16.74 -2.84 11.01
N GLN A 9 16.94 -4.04 11.56
CA GLN A 9 16.14 -5.20 11.19
C GLN A 9 14.68 -5.02 11.65
N PRO A 10 13.68 -5.50 10.86
CA PRO A 10 12.29 -5.46 11.26
C PRO A 10 12.05 -6.11 12.63
N VAL A 11 11.16 -5.52 13.43
CA VAL A 11 10.83 -6.02 14.77
C VAL A 11 10.27 -7.44 14.71
N THR A 12 9.41 -7.72 13.73
CA THR A 12 8.83 -9.05 13.53
C THR A 12 9.89 -10.10 13.18
N MET A 13 10.90 -9.73 12.37
CA MET A 13 12.05 -10.58 12.08
C MET A 13 12.81 -10.94 13.36
N ARG A 14 13.14 -9.96 14.20
CA ARG A 14 13.85 -10.19 15.48
C ARG A 14 13.06 -11.12 16.40
N LYS A 15 11.74 -10.94 16.52
CA LYS A 15 10.87 -11.80 17.33
C LYS A 15 10.84 -13.24 16.83
N VAL A 16 10.75 -13.44 15.52
CA VAL A 16 10.75 -14.78 14.91
C VAL A 16 12.10 -15.46 15.11
N LEU A 17 13.22 -14.75 14.90
CA LEU A 17 14.55 -15.30 15.11
C LEU A 17 14.78 -15.74 16.57
N ALA A 18 14.33 -14.94 17.53
CA ALA A 18 14.40 -15.32 18.94
C ALA A 18 13.56 -16.58 19.25
N ALA A 19 12.38 -16.70 18.67
CA ALA A 19 11.54 -17.88 18.82
C ALA A 19 12.12 -19.13 18.15
N LEU A 20 12.87 -18.97 17.05
CA LEU A 20 13.50 -20.06 16.31
C LEU A 20 14.66 -20.71 17.06
N GLN A 21 15.33 -19.99 17.95
CA GLN A 21 16.38 -20.56 18.80
C GLN A 21 15.88 -21.70 19.70
N HIS A 22 14.56 -21.79 19.90
CA HIS A 22 13.91 -22.76 20.77
C HIS A 22 13.04 -23.80 20.04
N ARG A 23 12.97 -23.81 18.71
CA ARG A 23 12.14 -24.75 17.95
C ARG A 23 12.84 -25.30 16.72
N PRO A 24 13.28 -26.57 16.74
CA PRO A 24 13.84 -27.22 15.57
C PRO A 24 12.78 -27.53 14.50
N GLY A 25 13.07 -27.27 13.27
CA GLY A 25 12.66 -28.09 12.12
C GLY A 25 11.58 -27.58 11.17
N TRP A 26 10.65 -26.69 11.52
CA TRP A 26 9.53 -26.35 10.59
C TRP A 26 9.47 -24.91 10.07
N VAL A 27 10.45 -24.10 10.37
CA VAL A 27 10.58 -22.75 9.78
C VAL A 27 11.69 -22.73 8.72
N SER A 28 11.53 -23.51 7.68
CA SER A 28 12.52 -23.65 6.60
C SER A 28 12.72 -22.40 5.72
N GLY A 29 11.87 -21.37 5.83
CA GLY A 29 12.00 -20.14 5.04
C GLY A 29 12.78 -19.00 5.69
N GLY A 30 12.94 -19.00 7.03
CA GLY A 30 13.47 -17.86 7.77
C GLY A 30 14.98 -17.63 7.58
N SER A 31 15.78 -18.67 7.53
CA SER A 31 17.25 -18.54 7.43
C SER A 31 17.72 -17.95 6.10
N ASN A 32 17.05 -18.26 5.00
CA ASN A 32 17.41 -17.74 3.67
C ASN A 32 17.00 -16.27 3.50
N ALA A 33 15.88 -15.83 4.08
CA ALA A 33 15.47 -14.43 4.06
C ALA A 33 16.45 -13.56 4.87
N VAL A 34 16.89 -14.05 6.04
CA VAL A 34 17.87 -13.36 6.88
C VAL A 34 19.20 -13.15 6.17
N LYS A 35 19.69 -14.19 5.47
CA LYS A 35 20.93 -14.12 4.68
C LYS A 35 20.82 -13.12 3.51
N LYS A 36 19.62 -12.92 2.97
CA LYS A 36 19.37 -11.99 1.86
C LYS A 36 19.26 -10.54 2.31
N LEU A 37 18.90 -10.27 3.57
CA LEU A 37 18.81 -8.92 4.09
C LEU A 37 20.21 -8.42 4.50
N SER A 38 20.95 -7.92 3.56
CA SER A 38 22.20 -7.19 3.82
C SER A 38 21.94 -5.69 3.90
N GLN A 39 22.85 -4.96 4.54
CA GLN A 39 22.83 -3.49 4.53
C GLN A 39 22.87 -2.96 3.09
N ALA A 40 23.65 -3.60 2.22
CA ALA A 40 23.71 -3.26 0.79
C ALA A 40 22.38 -3.45 0.07
N THR A 41 21.59 -4.48 0.42
CA THR A 41 20.23 -4.67 -0.13
C THR A 41 19.30 -3.56 0.31
N LEU A 42 19.31 -3.19 1.59
CA LEU A 42 18.52 -2.10 2.14
C LEU A 42 18.91 -0.75 1.53
N SER A 43 20.20 -0.46 1.42
CA SER A 43 20.72 0.74 0.76
C SER A 43 20.17 0.89 -0.67
N LYS A 44 20.20 -0.20 -1.47
CA LYS A 44 19.67 -0.20 -2.83
C LYS A 44 18.17 0.01 -2.86
N TYR A 45 17.43 -0.65 -1.96
CA TYR A 45 15.98 -0.49 -1.85
C TYR A 45 15.60 0.97 -1.55
N PHE A 46 16.20 1.58 -0.54
CA PHE A 46 15.95 2.99 -0.23
C PHE A 46 16.45 3.94 -1.30
N GLY A 47 17.49 3.57 -2.04
CA GLY A 47 17.93 4.29 -3.25
C GLY A 47 16.85 4.30 -4.34
N MET A 48 16.14 3.17 -4.55
CA MET A 48 14.99 3.11 -5.48
C MET A 48 13.81 3.96 -4.97
N VAL A 49 13.51 3.90 -3.66
CA VAL A 49 12.45 4.75 -3.06
C VAL A 49 12.77 6.23 -3.28
N ARG A 50 14.03 6.64 -3.08
CA ARG A 50 14.46 8.01 -3.36
C ARG A 50 14.32 8.39 -4.83
N CYS A 51 14.65 7.48 -5.74
CA CYS A 51 14.49 7.71 -7.17
C CYS A 51 13.02 7.95 -7.55
N ILE A 52 12.09 7.19 -6.95
CA ILE A 52 10.64 7.38 -7.13
C ILE A 52 10.24 8.77 -6.60
N ASP A 53 10.66 9.13 -5.39
CA ASP A 53 10.35 10.42 -4.77
C ASP A 53 10.83 11.60 -5.62
N ASP A 54 12.06 11.54 -6.11
CA ASP A 54 12.63 12.57 -6.99
C ASP A 54 11.83 12.72 -8.30
N ASN A 55 11.32 11.62 -8.87
CA ASN A 55 10.51 11.65 -10.10
C ASN A 55 9.09 12.15 -9.84
N VAL A 56 8.47 11.78 -8.71
CA VAL A 56 7.20 12.39 -8.27
C VAL A 56 7.36 13.89 -8.12
N GLY A 57 8.46 14.35 -7.50
CA GLY A 57 8.79 15.77 -7.41
C GLY A 57 8.90 16.47 -8.76
N LYS A 58 9.47 15.83 -9.79
CA LYS A 58 9.53 16.38 -11.15
C LYS A 58 8.13 16.53 -11.76
N ILE A 59 7.27 15.53 -11.60
CA ILE A 59 5.87 15.56 -12.08
C ILE A 59 5.11 16.70 -11.42
N LEU A 60 5.23 16.85 -10.10
CA LEU A 60 4.57 17.93 -9.37
C LEU A 60 5.00 19.30 -9.87
N ARG A 61 6.31 19.55 -10.02
CA ARG A 61 6.83 20.81 -10.55
C ARG A 61 6.35 21.08 -11.99
N PHE A 62 6.28 20.05 -12.83
CA PHE A 62 5.74 20.19 -14.19
C PHE A 62 4.27 20.62 -14.17
N LEU A 63 3.44 20.01 -13.35
CA LEU A 63 2.03 20.38 -13.22
C LEU A 63 1.86 21.82 -12.72
N GLU A 64 2.67 22.22 -11.74
CA GLU A 64 2.66 23.58 -11.18
C GLU A 64 3.09 24.63 -12.22
N HIS A 65 4.20 24.39 -12.89
CA HIS A 65 4.72 25.29 -13.92
C HIS A 65 3.72 25.51 -15.08
N ASN A 66 3.00 24.45 -15.46
CA ASN A 66 2.03 24.48 -16.55
C ASN A 66 0.60 24.84 -16.09
N LYS A 67 0.39 25.17 -14.82
CA LYS A 67 -0.93 25.54 -14.24
C LYS A 67 -1.99 24.43 -14.40
N LEU A 68 -1.55 23.17 -14.38
CA LEU A 68 -2.41 21.99 -14.56
C LEU A 68 -2.93 21.40 -13.25
N VAL A 69 -2.42 21.85 -12.11
CA VAL A 69 -2.66 21.27 -10.77
C VAL A 69 -4.15 21.16 -10.46
N GLU A 70 -4.92 22.22 -10.72
CA GLU A 70 -6.34 22.28 -10.37
C GLU A 70 -7.19 21.32 -11.19
N ASN A 71 -6.77 20.98 -12.39
CA ASN A 71 -7.51 20.10 -13.31
C ASN A 71 -6.87 18.71 -13.47
N THR A 72 -6.02 18.31 -12.52
CA THR A 72 -5.34 17.01 -12.54
C THR A 72 -5.60 16.25 -11.25
N ILE A 73 -6.12 15.02 -11.39
CA ILE A 73 -6.15 14.06 -10.28
C ILE A 73 -4.82 13.34 -10.27
N LEU A 74 -4.02 13.58 -9.24
CA LEU A 74 -2.76 12.88 -9.01
C LEU A 74 -2.95 11.82 -7.94
N VAL A 75 -2.57 10.58 -8.26
CA VAL A 75 -2.61 9.47 -7.32
C VAL A 75 -1.25 8.82 -7.22
N PHE A 76 -0.80 8.61 -5.99
CA PHE A 76 0.37 7.80 -5.67
C PHE A 76 -0.10 6.52 -4.98
N THR A 77 0.21 5.38 -5.56
CA THR A 77 -0.16 4.06 -5.04
C THR A 77 0.82 2.99 -5.53
N SER A 78 0.63 1.75 -5.11
CA SER A 78 1.38 0.57 -5.54
C SER A 78 0.41 -0.58 -5.86
N ASP A 79 0.87 -1.59 -6.58
CA ASP A 79 0.14 -2.83 -6.87
C ASP A 79 0.11 -3.77 -5.66
N HIS A 80 1.23 -3.87 -4.93
CA HIS A 80 1.39 -4.67 -3.71
C HIS A 80 2.51 -4.07 -2.84
N GLY A 81 2.64 -4.56 -1.63
CA GLY A 81 3.76 -4.26 -0.75
C GLY A 81 4.94 -5.23 -0.95
N ASP A 82 5.93 -5.12 -0.08
CA ASP A 82 7.06 -6.04 0.03
C ASP A 82 7.32 -6.39 1.48
N MET A 83 7.59 -7.66 1.75
CA MET A 83 7.83 -8.17 3.10
C MET A 83 9.14 -7.65 3.69
N MET A 84 10.15 -7.37 2.88
CA MET A 84 11.46 -6.84 3.29
C MET A 84 11.97 -7.42 4.62
N CYS A 85 11.90 -8.74 4.72
CA CYS A 85 12.23 -9.55 5.90
C CYS A 85 11.29 -9.42 7.11
N GLU A 86 10.17 -8.72 7.01
CA GLU A 86 9.10 -8.87 7.99
C GLU A 86 8.69 -10.35 8.10
N HIS A 87 8.49 -10.83 9.33
CA HIS A 87 8.22 -12.24 9.60
C HIS A 87 9.24 -13.23 8.98
N CYS A 88 10.50 -12.80 8.77
CA CYS A 88 11.53 -13.56 8.04
C CYS A 88 11.12 -13.97 6.63
N ARG A 89 10.34 -13.14 5.93
CA ARG A 89 9.89 -13.36 4.56
C ARG A 89 10.37 -12.24 3.65
N MET A 90 10.53 -12.57 2.38
CA MET A 90 10.90 -11.64 1.30
C MET A 90 9.77 -11.57 0.27
N ASN A 91 9.77 -10.50 -0.52
CA ASN A 91 8.82 -10.26 -1.61
C ASN A 91 7.37 -10.11 -1.11
N LYS A 92 6.41 -10.73 -1.80
CA LYS A 92 4.97 -10.63 -1.58
C LYS A 92 4.31 -12.02 -1.62
N GLY A 93 2.97 -12.04 -1.63
CA GLY A 93 2.19 -13.26 -1.83
C GLY A 93 1.68 -13.90 -0.54
N LEU A 94 1.84 -13.23 0.59
CA LEU A 94 1.31 -13.65 1.90
C LEU A 94 0.32 -12.63 2.43
N PRO A 95 -0.66 -13.03 3.25
CA PRO A 95 -1.70 -12.13 3.76
C PRO A 95 -1.22 -11.27 4.93
N TYR A 96 0.02 -10.82 4.91
CA TYR A 96 0.56 -9.87 5.87
C TYR A 96 0.40 -8.42 5.38
N LYS A 97 0.23 -7.50 6.33
CA LYS A 97 0.05 -6.08 6.01
C LYS A 97 1.16 -5.52 5.11
N THR A 98 2.39 -5.93 5.33
CA THR A 98 3.54 -5.52 4.51
C THR A 98 3.49 -6.03 3.08
N SER A 99 2.77 -7.13 2.81
CA SER A 99 2.57 -7.68 1.47
C SER A 99 1.32 -7.12 0.77
N VAL A 100 0.18 -7.02 1.49
CA VAL A 100 -1.10 -6.62 0.90
C VAL A 100 -1.48 -5.16 1.12
N GLY A 101 -0.85 -4.49 2.10
CA GLY A 101 -1.06 -3.07 2.35
C GLY A 101 -0.24 -2.24 1.39
N ILE A 102 -0.90 -1.29 0.74
CA ILE A 102 -0.29 -0.36 -0.22
C ILE A 102 -0.52 1.08 0.20
N PRO A 103 0.38 2.02 -0.16
CA PRO A 103 0.11 3.44 0.02
C PRO A 103 -1.01 3.87 -0.91
N PHE A 104 -1.81 4.83 -0.46
CA PHE A 104 -2.77 5.52 -1.32
C PHE A 104 -2.83 7.00 -0.93
N VAL A 105 -2.31 7.85 -1.79
CA VAL A 105 -2.36 9.30 -1.62
C VAL A 105 -3.00 9.90 -2.86
N LEU A 106 -4.03 10.73 -2.66
CA LEU A 106 -4.76 11.38 -3.73
C LEU A 106 -4.70 12.90 -3.55
N ARG A 107 -4.34 13.60 -4.60
CA ARG A 107 -4.35 15.07 -4.68
C ARG A 107 -5.24 15.50 -5.84
N TYR A 108 -6.26 16.32 -5.53
CA TYR A 108 -7.12 16.96 -6.52
C TYR A 108 -7.66 18.26 -5.91
N PRO A 109 -6.89 19.37 -5.95
CA PRO A 109 -7.21 20.59 -5.22
C PRO A 109 -8.58 21.17 -5.57
N ALA A 110 -9.03 21.06 -6.82
CA ALA A 110 -10.33 21.55 -7.24
C ALA A 110 -11.52 20.93 -6.46
N LYS A 111 -11.39 19.72 -5.94
CA LYS A 111 -12.51 19.01 -5.28
C LYS A 111 -12.17 18.36 -3.95
N VAL A 112 -10.92 18.05 -3.71
CA VAL A 112 -10.47 17.28 -2.53
C VAL A 112 -9.69 18.18 -1.60
N PRO A 113 -10.17 18.42 -0.37
CA PRO A 113 -9.47 19.26 0.59
C PRO A 113 -8.16 18.62 1.05
N ALA A 114 -7.13 19.44 1.23
CA ALA A 114 -5.85 18.99 1.74
C ALA A 114 -5.96 18.43 3.17
N GLY A 115 -5.06 17.50 3.49
CA GLY A 115 -4.92 16.92 4.84
C GLY A 115 -6.04 15.97 5.26
N LYS A 116 -6.95 15.61 4.35
CA LYS A 116 -8.01 14.65 4.67
C LYS A 116 -7.45 13.23 4.78
N VAL A 117 -7.75 12.55 5.88
CA VAL A 117 -7.48 11.13 6.10
C VAL A 117 -8.80 10.37 6.05
N ILE A 118 -8.84 9.27 5.31
CA ILE A 118 -9.97 8.32 5.26
C ILE A 118 -9.54 7.06 5.99
N ASP A 119 -10.12 6.84 7.16
CA ASP A 119 -9.82 5.72 8.04
C ASP A 119 -10.86 4.59 7.84
N THR A 120 -10.97 4.11 6.63
CA THR A 120 -11.85 2.99 6.25
C THR A 120 -11.09 2.05 5.33
N ALA A 121 -11.39 0.76 5.41
CA ALA A 121 -10.80 -0.22 4.52
C ALA A 121 -11.12 0.12 3.05
N TYR A 122 -10.06 0.33 2.26
CA TYR A 122 -10.10 0.68 0.85
C TYR A 122 -9.26 -0.33 0.07
N THR A 123 -9.71 -0.70 -1.12
CA THR A 123 -9.06 -1.73 -1.92
C THR A 123 -8.90 -1.30 -3.36
N THR A 124 -8.04 -1.95 -4.11
CA THR A 124 -7.76 -1.62 -5.51
C THR A 124 -8.98 -1.68 -6.42
N VAL A 125 -9.99 -2.50 -6.09
CA VAL A 125 -11.25 -2.54 -6.86
C VAL A 125 -12.09 -1.25 -6.71
N ASP A 126 -11.86 -0.47 -5.65
CA ASP A 126 -12.53 0.82 -5.40
C ASP A 126 -11.88 1.97 -6.18
N PHE A 127 -10.69 1.76 -6.68
CA PHE A 127 -9.89 2.82 -7.32
C PHE A 127 -10.62 3.38 -8.54
N PHE A 128 -10.97 2.54 -9.50
CA PHE A 128 -11.61 2.97 -10.74
C PHE A 128 -12.96 3.68 -10.50
N PRO A 129 -13.94 3.10 -9.76
CA PRO A 129 -15.21 3.79 -9.52
C PRO A 129 -15.04 5.11 -8.75
N THR A 130 -14.06 5.20 -7.87
CA THR A 130 -13.76 6.43 -7.13
C THR A 130 -13.22 7.53 -8.05
N LEU A 131 -12.30 7.19 -8.95
CA LEU A 131 -11.81 8.14 -9.94
C LEU A 131 -12.92 8.65 -10.87
N MET A 132 -13.76 7.73 -11.38
CA MET A 132 -14.92 8.12 -12.20
C MET A 132 -15.82 9.10 -11.44
N GLY A 133 -16.13 8.81 -10.17
CA GLY A 133 -16.92 9.70 -9.34
C GLY A 133 -16.26 11.07 -9.09
N LEU A 134 -14.95 11.14 -8.91
CA LEU A 134 -14.21 12.39 -8.76
C LEU A 134 -14.24 13.21 -10.07
N MET A 135 -14.17 12.56 -11.22
CA MET A 135 -14.29 13.18 -12.54
C MET A 135 -15.74 13.59 -12.89
N GLY A 136 -16.73 13.08 -12.13
CA GLY A 136 -18.15 13.33 -12.42
C GLY A 136 -18.71 12.44 -13.52
N ILE A 137 -18.05 11.33 -13.83
CA ILE A 137 -18.49 10.36 -14.84
C ILE A 137 -19.36 9.31 -14.15
N SER A 138 -20.64 9.22 -14.53
CA SER A 138 -21.61 8.27 -13.95
C SER A 138 -22.29 7.38 -14.99
N GLU A 139 -22.22 7.75 -16.27
CA GLU A 139 -22.88 7.01 -17.35
C GLU A 139 -21.88 6.22 -18.21
N GLY A 140 -22.35 5.18 -18.86
CA GLY A 140 -21.53 4.34 -19.73
C GLY A 140 -20.50 3.47 -18.99
N LEU A 141 -20.56 3.41 -17.68
CA LEU A 141 -19.61 2.62 -16.90
C LEU A 141 -20.02 1.13 -16.86
N PRO A 142 -19.04 0.22 -16.93
CA PRO A 142 -19.31 -1.20 -16.77
C PRO A 142 -19.77 -1.49 -15.33
N LYS A 143 -20.43 -2.64 -15.12
CA LYS A 143 -20.74 -3.12 -13.76
C LYS A 143 -19.44 -3.32 -12.97
N MET A 144 -19.32 -2.65 -11.84
CA MET A 144 -18.15 -2.67 -10.98
C MET A 144 -18.46 -3.30 -9.64
N HIS A 145 -17.49 -4.02 -9.06
CA HIS A 145 -17.58 -4.58 -7.72
C HIS A 145 -17.08 -3.61 -6.64
N GLY A 146 -16.29 -2.62 -7.03
CA GLY A 146 -15.73 -1.62 -6.12
C GLY A 146 -16.73 -0.54 -5.72
N LEU A 147 -16.47 0.06 -4.58
CA LEU A 147 -17.22 1.18 -4.05
C LEU A 147 -16.72 2.51 -4.65
N ASN A 148 -17.64 3.35 -5.10
CA ASN A 148 -17.32 4.74 -5.39
C ASN A 148 -17.20 5.54 -4.08
N ALA A 149 -15.98 5.82 -3.67
CA ALA A 149 -15.68 6.55 -2.45
C ALA A 149 -15.51 8.07 -2.68
N SER A 150 -15.77 8.60 -3.88
CA SER A 150 -15.53 10.01 -4.23
C SER A 150 -16.14 11.00 -3.26
N ILE A 151 -17.34 10.71 -2.77
CA ILE A 151 -18.04 11.56 -1.81
C ILE A 151 -17.30 11.68 -0.46
N ALA A 152 -16.60 10.61 -0.05
CA ALA A 152 -15.81 10.63 1.16
C ALA A 152 -14.56 11.50 1.01
N TYR A 153 -14.03 11.64 -0.19
CA TYR A 153 -12.91 12.53 -0.49
C TYR A 153 -13.34 14.00 -0.55
N THR A 154 -14.45 14.28 -1.19
CA THR A 154 -14.90 15.66 -1.47
C THR A 154 -15.65 16.30 -0.30
N ASN A 155 -16.32 15.52 0.55
CA ASN A 155 -17.11 16.01 1.68
C ASN A 155 -16.46 15.68 3.02
N LYS A 156 -16.13 16.73 3.80
CA LYS A 156 -15.48 16.57 5.12
C LYS A 156 -16.34 15.80 6.14
N LYS A 157 -17.67 15.79 5.98
CA LYS A 157 -18.62 15.19 6.92
C LYS A 157 -19.06 13.78 6.53
N LYS A 158 -18.79 13.33 5.30
CA LYS A 158 -19.16 11.99 4.86
C LYS A 158 -17.97 11.04 4.99
N GLU A 159 -18.23 9.90 5.60
CA GLU A 159 -17.30 8.78 5.73
C GLU A 159 -17.87 7.58 4.95
N ILE A 160 -17.00 6.71 4.48
CA ILE A 160 -17.36 5.35 4.07
C ILE A 160 -17.70 4.58 5.35
N ALA A 161 -18.57 3.57 5.26
CA ALA A 161 -18.93 2.73 6.40
C ALA A 161 -17.68 2.22 7.15
N LYS A 162 -17.59 2.52 8.44
CA LYS A 162 -16.41 2.21 9.29
C LYS A 162 -16.19 0.70 9.49
N ASP A 163 -17.23 -0.08 9.36
CA ASP A 163 -17.32 -1.53 9.53
C ASP A 163 -17.23 -2.29 8.19
N ARG A 164 -16.81 -1.59 7.13
CA ARG A 164 -16.63 -2.20 5.82
C ARG A 164 -15.60 -3.32 5.85
N ILE A 165 -15.97 -4.48 5.31
CA ILE A 165 -15.07 -5.60 5.07
C ILE A 165 -14.58 -5.53 3.62
N VAL A 166 -13.28 -5.67 3.43
CA VAL A 166 -12.65 -5.80 2.12
C VAL A 166 -11.96 -7.16 2.00
N TYR A 167 -11.91 -7.67 0.77
CA TYR A 167 -11.36 -8.98 0.49
C TYR A 167 -10.11 -8.86 -0.37
N VAL A 168 -9.12 -9.67 -0.04
CA VAL A 168 -7.89 -9.83 -0.83
C VAL A 168 -7.70 -11.32 -1.08
N ARG A 169 -7.35 -11.68 -2.29
CA ARG A 169 -7.14 -13.06 -2.70
C ARG A 169 -5.76 -13.20 -3.35
N GLN A 170 -5.07 -14.29 -3.03
CA GLN A 170 -3.89 -14.67 -3.80
C GLN A 170 -4.27 -15.12 -5.21
N SER A 171 -3.50 -14.74 -6.21
CA SER A 171 -3.81 -15.02 -7.62
C SER A 171 -3.96 -16.51 -7.93
N ASN A 172 -3.16 -17.36 -7.29
CA ASN A 172 -3.22 -18.82 -7.43
C ASN A 172 -4.30 -19.48 -6.55
N GLY A 173 -5.06 -18.69 -5.79
CA GLY A 173 -6.13 -19.21 -4.94
C GLY A 173 -5.67 -19.89 -3.64
N SER A 174 -4.40 -19.81 -3.27
CA SER A 174 -3.87 -20.47 -2.08
C SER A 174 -4.40 -19.92 -0.75
N TRP A 175 -4.95 -18.70 -0.76
CA TRP A 175 -5.62 -18.09 0.38
C TRP A 175 -6.57 -16.97 -0.06
N VAL A 176 -7.55 -16.72 0.77
CA VAL A 176 -8.42 -15.54 0.75
C VAL A 176 -8.38 -14.89 2.12
N ALA A 177 -8.31 -13.59 2.17
CA ALA A 177 -8.34 -12.83 3.41
C ALA A 177 -9.45 -11.79 3.39
N ALA A 178 -10.15 -11.67 4.52
CA ALA A 178 -11.10 -10.61 4.80
C ALA A 178 -10.47 -9.65 5.81
N PHE A 179 -10.57 -8.36 5.57
CA PHE A 179 -10.06 -7.31 6.43
C PHE A 179 -11.18 -6.33 6.76
N ASP A 180 -11.28 -6.01 8.01
CA ASP A 180 -11.93 -4.78 8.45
C ASP A 180 -10.88 -3.81 9.04
N ARG A 181 -11.34 -2.77 9.70
CA ARG A 181 -10.47 -1.78 10.34
C ARG A 181 -9.58 -2.39 11.44
N ARG A 182 -10.00 -3.46 12.10
CA ARG A 182 -9.38 -4.01 13.31
C ARG A 182 -8.91 -5.44 13.13
N TYR A 183 -9.65 -6.24 12.41
CA TYR A 183 -9.44 -7.69 12.30
C TYR A 183 -9.08 -8.12 10.89
N LYS A 184 -8.42 -9.24 10.83
CA LYS A 184 -8.12 -9.98 9.61
C LYS A 184 -8.44 -11.45 9.83
N LEU A 185 -9.22 -12.01 8.92
CA LEU A 185 -9.45 -13.46 8.80
C LEU A 185 -8.77 -13.95 7.52
N VAL A 186 -8.08 -15.07 7.60
CA VAL A 186 -7.42 -15.72 6.43
C VAL A 186 -7.85 -17.18 6.40
N ILE A 187 -8.25 -17.64 5.23
CA ILE A 187 -8.62 -19.03 4.94
C ILE A 187 -7.93 -19.52 3.69
#